data_019f28fe8827589a610ccd345902f66f
#
_entry.id   019f28fe8827589a610ccd345902f66f
#
_cell.length_a   1.000
_cell.length_b   1.000
_cell.length_c   1.000
_cell.angle_alpha   90.00
_cell.angle_beta   90.00
_cell.angle_gamma   90.00
#
_symmetry.space_group_name_H-M   'P 1'
#
loop_
_entity.id
_entity.type
_entity.pdbx_description
1 polymer ?
#
loop_
_entity_poly.entity_id
_entity_poly.type
_entity_poly.pdbx_seq_one_letter_code
_entity_poly.pdbx_strand_id
1 'polypeptide(L)'
;MVNKPKNIGTAAETAVVRAARTRGFPGADRLTLTGATDRGDVGLCPGVILEVKGGDQARRASDALIVKWLAETERERVNAGADVALLVTQRPGIGAPNAHRWACHMWAGTFLQLVAATAAVTVPDPHAPIRMTFDSALALLRARGYGQPIVKEIPA
;
A
#
# COMPACT_ATOMS: atom_id res chain seq x y z
N MET A 1 11.76 -28.81 1.16
CA MET A 1 11.67 -27.82 2.26
C MET A 1 10.85 -26.63 1.83
N VAL A 2 9.82 -26.32 2.54
CA VAL A 2 8.99 -25.15 2.28
C VAL A 2 9.73 -23.93 2.80
N ASN A 3 10.01 -22.94 1.94
CA ASN A 3 10.65 -21.69 2.34
C ASN A 3 9.64 -20.80 3.07
N LYS A 4 9.58 -20.92 4.38
CA LYS A 4 8.59 -20.27 5.26
C LYS A 4 8.52 -18.73 5.10
N PRO A 5 9.63 -17.97 5.04
CA PRO A 5 9.58 -16.52 4.84
C PRO A 5 8.97 -16.11 3.49
N LYS A 6 9.31 -16.81 2.42
CA LYS A 6 8.77 -16.55 1.09
C LYS A 6 7.26 -16.79 1.03
N ASN A 7 6.77 -17.85 1.68
CA ASN A 7 5.35 -18.15 1.72
C ASN A 7 4.55 -17.12 2.52
N ILE A 8 5.12 -16.59 3.60
CA ILE A 8 4.51 -15.52 4.42
C ILE A 8 4.36 -14.25 3.58
N GLY A 9 5.40 -13.85 2.87
CA GLY A 9 5.36 -12.69 1.97
C GLY A 9 4.28 -12.87 0.89
N THR A 10 4.31 -13.96 0.16
CA THR A 10 3.33 -14.29 -0.89
C THR A 10 1.89 -14.31 -0.37
N ALA A 11 1.66 -14.86 0.83
CA ALA A 11 0.34 -14.88 1.44
C ALA A 11 -0.15 -13.47 1.79
N ALA A 12 0.72 -12.61 2.30
CA ALA A 12 0.39 -11.23 2.61
C ALA A 12 0.06 -10.42 1.34
N GLU A 13 0.88 -10.51 0.30
CA GLU A 13 0.64 -9.88 -0.99
C GLU A 13 -0.70 -10.30 -1.60
N THR A 14 -0.99 -11.61 -1.58
CA THR A 14 -2.26 -12.16 -2.06
C THR A 14 -3.45 -11.63 -1.28
N ALA A 15 -3.34 -11.51 0.04
CA ALA A 15 -4.38 -10.95 0.89
C ALA A 15 -4.67 -9.48 0.55
N VAL A 16 -3.63 -8.68 0.34
CA VAL A 16 -3.72 -7.28 -0.05
C VAL A 16 -4.39 -7.14 -1.43
N VAL A 17 -3.98 -7.93 -2.41
CA VAL A 17 -4.59 -7.95 -3.75
C VAL A 17 -6.08 -8.27 -3.68
N ARG A 18 -6.48 -9.29 -2.94
CA ARG A 18 -7.90 -9.66 -2.77
C ARG A 18 -8.71 -8.54 -2.13
N ALA A 19 -8.17 -7.90 -1.08
CA ALA A 19 -8.81 -6.77 -0.42
C ALA A 19 -8.99 -5.58 -1.37
N ALA A 20 -7.99 -5.26 -2.18
CA ALA A 20 -8.03 -4.17 -3.14
C ALA A 20 -9.05 -4.41 -4.27
N ARG A 21 -9.11 -5.63 -4.81
CA ARG A 21 -10.01 -5.98 -5.91
C ARG A 21 -11.48 -5.74 -5.59
N THR A 22 -11.90 -5.96 -4.35
CA THR A 22 -13.27 -5.73 -3.90
C THR A 22 -13.54 -4.29 -3.47
N ARG A 23 -12.53 -3.41 -3.57
CA ARG A 23 -12.59 -2.01 -3.10
C ARG A 23 -12.21 -0.99 -4.17
N GLY A 24 -12.57 -1.29 -5.40
CA GLY A 24 -12.41 -0.36 -6.52
C GLY A 24 -11.08 -0.48 -7.28
N PHE A 25 -10.31 -1.55 -7.05
CA PHE A 25 -9.08 -1.83 -7.78
C PHE A 25 -9.08 -3.24 -8.38
N PRO A 26 -9.99 -3.52 -9.31
CA PRO A 26 -10.18 -4.88 -9.86
C PRO A 26 -8.96 -5.39 -10.62
N GLY A 27 -8.11 -4.50 -11.13
CA GLY A 27 -6.87 -4.83 -11.84
C GLY A 27 -5.65 -5.03 -10.92
N ALA A 28 -5.81 -4.92 -9.59
CA ALA A 28 -4.70 -5.15 -8.68
C ALA A 28 -4.13 -6.56 -8.84
N ASP A 29 -2.80 -6.66 -8.93
CA ASP A 29 -2.14 -7.96 -9.05
C ASP A 29 -0.73 -7.90 -8.45
N ARG A 30 -0.20 -9.07 -8.12
CA ARG A 30 1.18 -9.20 -7.66
C ARG A 30 2.14 -8.90 -8.80
N LEU A 31 3.18 -8.15 -8.50
CA LEU A 31 4.26 -7.93 -9.44
C LEU A 31 5.26 -9.10 -9.39
N THR A 32 5.63 -9.59 -10.57
CA THR A 32 6.71 -10.57 -10.67
C THR A 32 8.04 -9.83 -10.78
N LEU A 33 9.01 -10.24 -9.97
CA LEU A 33 10.35 -9.71 -10.07
C LEU A 33 10.93 -10.07 -11.43
N THR A 34 11.11 -9.07 -12.30
CA THR A 34 11.75 -9.23 -13.61
C THR A 34 13.05 -8.42 -13.62
N GLY A 35 14.18 -9.12 -13.56
CA GLY A 35 15.50 -8.48 -13.51
C GLY A 35 15.94 -8.12 -12.09
N ALA A 36 16.97 -7.28 -12.00
CA ALA A 36 17.64 -6.92 -10.73
C ALA A 36 16.99 -5.72 -9.99
N THR A 37 16.00 -5.07 -10.59
CA THR A 37 15.42 -3.84 -10.06
C THR A 37 14.09 -4.12 -9.38
N ASP A 38 14.01 -3.85 -8.09
CA ASP A 38 12.80 -3.97 -7.31
C ASP A 38 11.82 -2.84 -7.65
N ARG A 39 10.58 -3.20 -7.93
CA ARG A 39 9.48 -2.30 -8.33
C ARG A 39 8.26 -2.41 -7.41
N GLY A 40 8.43 -3.02 -6.24
CA GLY A 40 7.36 -3.31 -5.30
C GLY A 40 6.70 -4.68 -5.49
N ASP A 41 5.80 -5.02 -4.59
CA ASP A 41 5.16 -6.33 -4.51
C ASP A 41 3.84 -6.42 -5.28
N VAL A 42 3.09 -5.33 -5.33
CA VAL A 42 1.75 -5.25 -5.92
C VAL A 42 1.61 -4.03 -6.82
N GLY A 43 1.18 -4.24 -8.05
CA GLY A 43 0.62 -3.21 -8.91
C GLY A 43 -0.86 -3.02 -8.57
N LEU A 44 -1.20 -1.88 -7.95
CA LEU A 44 -2.58 -1.62 -7.53
C LEU A 44 -3.45 -1.18 -8.71
N CYS A 45 -2.96 -0.23 -9.45
CA CYS A 45 -3.52 0.29 -10.70
C CYS A 45 -2.42 1.08 -11.44
N PRO A 46 -2.63 1.53 -12.66
CA PRO A 46 -1.65 2.39 -13.33
C PRO A 46 -1.23 3.57 -12.45
N GLY A 47 0.07 3.73 -12.25
CA GLY A 47 0.66 4.79 -11.44
C GLY A 47 0.75 4.53 -9.94
N VAL A 48 0.21 3.42 -9.43
CA VAL A 48 0.25 3.11 -7.99
C VAL A 48 0.80 1.70 -7.72
N ILE A 49 1.84 1.63 -6.90
CA ILE A 49 2.41 0.37 -6.41
C ILE A 49 2.30 0.26 -4.89
N LEU A 50 2.36 -0.96 -4.40
CA LEU A 50 2.39 -1.27 -2.97
C LEU A 50 3.60 -2.14 -2.65
N GLU A 51 4.25 -1.84 -1.54
CA GLU A 51 5.13 -2.75 -0.82
C GLU A 51 4.33 -3.39 0.30
N VAL A 52 4.48 -4.69 0.52
CA VAL A 52 3.68 -5.46 1.47
C VAL A 52 4.59 -6.23 2.43
N LYS A 53 4.43 -6.00 3.70
CA LYS A 53 5.15 -6.72 4.75
C LYS A 53 4.18 -7.56 5.59
N GLY A 54 4.41 -8.86 5.63
CA GLY A 54 3.63 -9.82 6.40
C GLY A 54 4.42 -10.50 7.51
N GLY A 55 3.74 -11.26 8.35
CA GLY A 55 4.34 -12.07 9.40
C GLY A 55 4.67 -11.30 10.69
N ASP A 56 5.42 -11.94 11.57
CA ASP A 56 5.70 -11.42 12.91
C ASP A 56 6.52 -10.13 12.89
N GLN A 57 7.46 -10.00 11.97
CA GLN A 57 8.26 -8.79 11.84
C GLN A 57 7.38 -7.57 11.49
N ALA A 58 6.42 -7.75 10.60
CA ALA A 58 5.47 -6.69 10.24
C ALA A 58 4.55 -6.33 11.40
N ARG A 59 4.02 -7.35 12.09
CA ARG A 59 3.11 -7.15 13.23
C ARG A 59 3.77 -6.44 14.41
N ARG A 60 5.08 -6.55 14.55
CA ARG A 60 5.87 -6.01 15.66
C ARG A 60 6.84 -4.91 15.23
N ALA A 61 6.68 -4.37 14.03
CA ALA A 61 7.58 -3.38 13.48
C ALA A 61 7.65 -2.14 14.37
N SER A 62 8.86 -1.72 14.70
CA SER A 62 9.12 -0.44 15.34
C SER A 62 8.91 0.73 14.37
N ASP A 63 8.75 1.92 14.89
CA ASP A 63 8.66 3.13 14.07
C ASP A 63 9.89 3.29 13.17
N ALA A 64 11.07 3.00 13.69
CA ALA A 64 12.32 3.04 12.92
C ALA A 64 12.32 2.05 11.75
N LEU A 65 11.76 0.84 11.94
CA LEU A 65 11.65 -0.16 10.88
C LEU A 65 10.62 0.27 9.82
N ILE A 66 9.50 0.88 10.22
CA ILE A 66 8.52 1.46 9.29
C ILE A 66 9.17 2.55 8.42
N VAL A 67 9.93 3.45 9.03
CA VAL A 67 10.66 4.51 8.29
C VAL A 67 11.64 3.89 7.28
N LYS A 68 12.37 2.86 7.68
CA LYS A 68 13.27 2.13 6.78
C LYS A 68 12.52 1.54 5.58
N TRP A 69 11.41 0.84 5.82
CA TRP A 69 10.59 0.26 4.76
C TRP A 69 9.93 1.32 3.87
N LEU A 70 9.51 2.46 4.43
CA LEU A 70 9.01 3.58 3.61
C LEU A 70 10.09 4.15 2.68
N ALA A 71 11.33 4.22 3.13
CA ALA A 71 12.45 4.64 2.28
C ALA A 71 12.73 3.61 1.17
N GLU A 72 12.60 2.32 1.44
CA GLU A 72 12.66 1.26 0.43
C GLU A 72 11.53 1.40 -0.58
N THR A 73 10.29 1.56 -0.10
CA THR A 73 9.09 1.75 -0.93
C THR A 73 9.22 2.95 -1.88
N GLU A 74 9.84 4.03 -1.44
CA GLU A 74 10.10 5.20 -2.30
C GLU A 74 11.12 4.89 -3.42
N ARG A 75 12.15 4.11 -3.15
CA ARG A 75 13.07 3.64 -4.20
C ARG A 75 12.35 2.77 -5.23
N GLU A 76 11.47 1.88 -4.78
CA GLU A 76 10.66 1.02 -5.65
C GLU A 76 9.70 1.85 -6.51
N ARG A 77 9.11 2.90 -5.95
CA ARG A 77 8.28 3.86 -6.70
C ARG A 77 9.04 4.46 -7.88
N VAL A 78 10.24 4.94 -7.63
CA VAL A 78 11.09 5.51 -8.68
C VAL A 78 11.46 4.45 -9.72
N ASN A 79 11.83 3.25 -9.29
CA ASN A 79 12.17 2.14 -10.17
C ASN A 79 11.00 1.71 -11.06
N ALA A 80 9.78 1.76 -10.52
CA ALA A 80 8.56 1.42 -11.23
C ALA A 80 8.03 2.56 -12.13
N GLY A 81 8.56 3.78 -11.99
CA GLY A 81 8.00 4.97 -12.63
C GLY A 81 6.58 5.28 -12.15
N ALA A 82 6.25 4.91 -10.92
CA ALA A 82 4.92 5.11 -10.35
C ALA A 82 4.76 6.53 -9.78
N ASP A 83 3.53 7.03 -9.77
CA ASP A 83 3.19 8.32 -9.16
C ASP A 83 3.14 8.21 -7.64
N VAL A 84 2.61 7.09 -7.14
CA VAL A 84 2.37 6.83 -5.72
C VAL A 84 2.86 5.43 -5.34
N ALA A 85 3.51 5.32 -4.21
CA ALA A 85 3.81 4.05 -3.57
C ALA A 85 3.39 4.07 -2.10
N LEU A 86 2.78 2.99 -1.64
CA LEU A 86 2.32 2.85 -0.27
C LEU A 86 2.88 1.56 0.34
N LEU A 87 3.13 1.58 1.63
CA LEU A 87 3.56 0.44 2.42
C LEU A 87 2.39 -0.14 3.19
N VAL A 88 2.06 -1.40 2.98
CA VAL A 88 1.03 -2.13 3.74
C VAL A 88 1.69 -3.12 4.68
N THR A 89 1.34 -3.09 5.96
CA THR A 89 1.89 -4.00 6.96
C THR A 89 0.79 -4.77 7.68
N GLN A 90 0.99 -6.07 7.81
CA GLN A 90 0.08 -6.93 8.56
C GLN A 90 -0.02 -6.48 10.01
N ARG A 91 -1.24 -6.45 10.56
CA ARG A 91 -1.48 -6.07 11.95
C ARG A 91 -1.71 -7.29 12.85
N PRO A 92 -1.30 -7.23 14.13
CA PRO A 92 -1.63 -8.27 15.10
C PRO A 92 -3.14 -8.50 15.19
N GLY A 93 -3.56 -9.77 15.28
CA GLY A 93 -4.96 -10.14 15.47
C GLY A 93 -5.87 -9.94 14.25
N ILE A 94 -5.33 -9.48 13.12
CA ILE A 94 -6.10 -9.27 11.88
C ILE A 94 -5.55 -10.18 10.79
N GLY A 95 -6.28 -11.25 10.49
CA GLY A 95 -5.89 -12.24 9.49
C GLY A 95 -6.11 -11.76 8.05
N ALA A 96 -5.63 -12.57 7.10
CA ALA A 96 -5.68 -12.30 5.67
C ALA A 96 -7.07 -11.94 5.12
N PRO A 97 -8.19 -12.58 5.55
CA PRO A 97 -9.52 -12.21 5.07
C PRO A 97 -9.92 -10.75 5.37
N ASN A 98 -9.26 -10.13 6.36
CA ASN A 98 -9.50 -8.76 6.80
C ASN A 98 -8.32 -7.83 6.50
N ALA A 99 -7.53 -8.12 5.48
CA ALA A 99 -6.35 -7.32 5.09
C ALA A 99 -6.67 -5.84 4.80
N HIS A 100 -7.91 -5.51 4.45
CA HIS A 100 -8.36 -4.11 4.32
C HIS A 100 -8.22 -3.30 5.62
N ARG A 101 -8.15 -3.97 6.78
CA ARG A 101 -7.93 -3.37 8.11
C ARG A 101 -6.45 -3.33 8.52
N TRP A 102 -5.54 -3.86 7.71
CA TRP A 102 -4.10 -3.77 7.95
C TRP A 102 -3.64 -2.31 7.89
N ALA A 103 -2.47 -2.03 8.44
CA ALA A 103 -1.93 -0.68 8.43
C ALA A 103 -1.37 -0.34 7.05
N CYS A 104 -1.67 0.86 6.59
CA CYS A 104 -1.07 1.45 5.40
C CYS A 104 -0.29 2.70 5.80
N HIS A 105 0.93 2.78 5.36
CA HIS A 105 1.85 3.86 5.68
C HIS A 105 2.24 4.62 4.42
N MET A 106 2.41 5.91 4.56
CA MET A 106 2.92 6.80 3.53
C MET A 106 3.66 7.97 4.17
N TRP A 107 4.49 8.64 3.39
CA TRP A 107 5.07 9.91 3.81
C TRP A 107 4.00 11.02 3.89
N ALA A 108 4.20 11.96 4.79
CA ALA A 108 3.32 13.13 4.91
C ALA A 108 3.22 13.90 3.59
N GLY A 109 4.32 14.00 2.84
CA GLY A 109 4.32 14.60 1.51
C GLY A 109 3.40 13.88 0.54
N THR A 110 3.41 12.55 0.53
CA THR A 110 2.51 11.72 -0.29
C THR A 110 1.05 11.93 0.12
N PHE A 111 0.77 11.90 1.42
CA PHE A 111 -0.57 12.15 1.95
C PHE A 111 -1.12 13.49 1.48
N LEU A 112 -0.32 14.55 1.58
CA LEU A 112 -0.76 15.87 1.17
C LEU A 112 -0.97 16.00 -0.34
N GLN A 113 -0.16 15.32 -1.16
CA GLN A 113 -0.42 15.23 -2.60
C GLN A 113 -1.78 14.57 -2.90
N LEU A 114 -2.18 13.60 -2.09
CA LEU A 114 -3.44 12.88 -2.28
C LEU A 114 -4.65 13.67 -1.78
N VAL A 115 -4.51 14.53 -0.78
CA VAL A 115 -5.65 15.29 -0.21
C VAL A 115 -5.75 16.71 -0.76
N ALA A 116 -4.65 17.33 -1.15
CA ALA A 116 -4.63 18.71 -1.66
C ALA A 116 -4.89 18.74 -3.16
N ALA A 117 -6.04 19.25 -3.57
CA ALA A 117 -6.37 19.33 -4.99
C ALA A 117 -5.54 20.37 -5.76
N THR A 118 -5.09 21.45 -5.14
CA THR A 118 -4.52 22.62 -5.84
C THR A 118 -3.52 23.46 -5.06
N ALA A 119 -3.28 23.23 -3.79
CA ALA A 119 -2.39 24.10 -3.01
C ALA A 119 -1.02 23.46 -2.80
N ALA A 120 0.03 24.23 -3.01
CA ALA A 120 1.36 23.90 -2.50
C ALA A 120 1.29 23.96 -0.95
N VAL A 121 0.86 22.86 -0.32
CA VAL A 121 0.92 22.76 1.14
C VAL A 121 2.36 22.46 1.51
N THR A 122 2.99 23.39 2.17
CA THR A 122 4.33 23.18 2.72
C THR A 122 4.22 22.35 4.00
N VAL A 123 4.82 21.18 3.97
CA VAL A 123 4.93 20.31 5.14
C VAL A 123 6.27 20.60 5.81
N PRO A 124 6.31 20.88 7.10
CA PRO A 124 7.58 21.05 7.83
C PRO A 124 8.51 19.85 7.72
N ASP A 125 7.94 18.64 7.75
CA ASP A 125 8.67 17.39 7.52
C ASP A 125 7.89 16.51 6.53
N PRO A 126 8.22 16.55 5.23
CA PRO A 126 7.56 15.73 4.20
C PRO A 126 7.81 14.23 4.38
N HIS A 127 8.83 13.85 5.13
CA HIS A 127 9.18 12.45 5.42
C HIS A 127 8.69 11.99 6.80
N ALA A 128 7.80 12.72 7.46
CA ALA A 128 7.10 12.19 8.61
C ALA A 128 6.18 11.05 8.17
N PRO A 129 6.20 9.88 8.84
CA PRO A 129 5.34 8.77 8.47
C PRO A 129 3.90 9.03 8.93
N ILE A 130 2.94 8.73 8.05
CA ILE A 130 1.51 8.73 8.35
C ILE A 130 1.01 7.30 8.24
N ARG A 131 0.15 6.89 9.17
CA ARG A 131 -0.49 5.59 9.21
C ARG A 131 -2.01 5.72 9.20
N MET A 132 -2.66 4.90 8.39
CA MET A 132 -4.10 4.71 8.34
C MET A 132 -4.42 3.23 8.09
N THR A 133 -5.69 2.86 8.02
CA THR A 133 -6.05 1.52 7.52
C THR A 133 -5.84 1.44 6.01
N PHE A 134 -5.60 0.24 5.50
CA PHE A 134 -5.50 0.04 4.05
C PHE A 134 -6.80 0.44 3.34
N ASP A 135 -7.94 0.17 3.95
CA ASP A 135 -9.25 0.60 3.44
C ASP A 135 -9.37 2.12 3.28
N SER A 136 -8.89 2.88 4.27
CA SER A 136 -8.85 4.35 4.21
C SER A 136 -7.91 4.86 3.11
N ALA A 137 -6.76 4.23 2.94
CA ALA A 137 -5.83 4.57 1.87
C ALA A 137 -6.42 4.31 0.47
N LEU A 138 -7.12 3.19 0.29
CA LEU A 138 -7.84 2.90 -0.95
C LEU A 138 -8.94 3.94 -1.23
N ALA A 139 -9.68 4.35 -0.20
CA ALA A 139 -10.70 5.41 -0.34
C ALA A 139 -10.07 6.75 -0.75
N LEU A 140 -8.92 7.08 -0.17
CA LEU A 140 -8.17 8.29 -0.51
C LEU A 140 -7.70 8.27 -1.97
N LEU A 141 -7.16 7.14 -2.43
CA LEU A 141 -6.75 6.95 -3.83
C LEU A 141 -7.93 7.08 -4.78
N ARG A 142 -9.08 6.48 -4.47
CA ARG A 142 -10.30 6.63 -5.31
C ARG A 142 -10.77 8.08 -5.37
N ALA A 143 -10.78 8.78 -4.26
CA ALA A 143 -11.14 10.21 -4.23
C ALA A 143 -10.22 11.06 -5.11
N ARG A 144 -9.00 10.61 -5.35
CA ARG A 144 -8.03 11.25 -6.22
C ARG A 144 -8.10 10.80 -7.69
N GLY A 145 -9.01 9.88 -8.01
CA GLY A 145 -9.23 9.39 -9.37
C GLY A 145 -8.48 8.11 -9.74
N TYR A 146 -7.78 7.48 -8.80
CA TYR A 146 -7.19 6.16 -9.00
C TYR A 146 -8.24 5.06 -8.82
N GLY A 147 -8.10 3.97 -9.56
CA GLY A 147 -9.04 2.86 -9.49
C GLY A 147 -10.42 3.22 -10.04
N GLN A 148 -11.44 2.55 -9.52
CA GLN A 148 -12.83 2.72 -9.91
C GLN A 148 -13.67 3.21 -8.73
N PRO A 149 -14.63 4.12 -8.95
CA PRO A 149 -15.56 4.52 -7.91
C PRO A 149 -16.41 3.31 -7.46
N ILE A 150 -16.64 3.21 -6.17
CA ILE A 150 -17.61 2.26 -5.63
C ILE A 150 -18.99 2.88 -5.80
N VAL A 151 -19.78 2.33 -6.70
CA VAL A 151 -21.18 2.68 -6.83
C VAL A 151 -21.92 2.05 -5.65
N LYS A 152 -22.37 2.87 -4.71
CA LYS A 152 -23.37 2.41 -3.74
C LYS A 152 -24.66 2.22 -4.52
N GLU A 153 -25.12 0.98 -4.64
CA GLU A 153 -26.51 0.75 -5.06
C GLU A 153 -27.41 1.49 -4.06
N ILE A 154 -28.11 2.49 -4.54
CA ILE A 154 -29.17 3.12 -3.75
C ILE A 154 -30.28 2.09 -3.76
N PRO A 155 -30.68 1.55 -2.60
CA PRO A 155 -31.82 0.63 -2.58
C PRO A 155 -33.04 1.36 -3.14
N ALA A 156 -33.70 0.69 -4.06
CA ALA A 156 -34.94 1.19 -4.67
C ALA A 156 -36.05 1.39 -3.63
#